data_344b46cc9cdeeb515c8594fa34d135c6
#
_entry.id   344b46cc9cdeeb515c8594fa34d135c6
#
_cell.length_a   1.000
_cell.length_b   1.000
_cell.length_c   1.000
_cell.angle_alpha   90.00
_cell.angle_beta   90.00
_cell.angle_gamma   90.00
#
_symmetry.space_group_name_H-M   'P 1'
#
loop_
_entity.id
_entity.type
_entity.pdbx_description
1 polymer ?
#
loop_
_entity_poly.entity_id
_entity_poly.type
_entity_poly.pdbx_seq_one_letter_code
_entity_poly.pdbx_strand_id
1 'polypeptide(L)'
;MKIIPVLVLALLALPALAHHSFAIYDFNTMIPYEGVVEELDFRNPHIAMKLKTEDENGKEMIIEFIEGPPANMLARQGLKPDMVKVGTRITAVASPLHEDKTKFFLRIIRLENGDEYQ
;
A
#
# COMPACT_ATOMS: atom_id res chain seq x y z
N MET A 1 39.61 -12.17 -51.09
CA MET A 1 38.52 -11.41 -50.46
C MET A 1 38.20 -12.09 -49.13
N LYS A 2 38.57 -11.46 -48.00
CA LYS A 2 38.37 -12.04 -46.69
C LYS A 2 37.06 -11.50 -46.12
N ILE A 3 36.06 -12.36 -45.95
CA ILE A 3 34.79 -12.03 -45.34
C ILE A 3 34.97 -12.12 -43.83
N ILE A 4 34.89 -10.98 -43.16
CA ILE A 4 34.89 -10.90 -41.69
C ILE A 4 33.44 -11.10 -41.23
N PRO A 5 33.11 -12.13 -40.44
CA PRO A 5 31.76 -12.23 -39.88
C PRO A 5 31.57 -11.18 -38.82
N VAL A 6 30.64 -10.26 -39.04
CA VAL A 6 30.17 -9.31 -38.05
C VAL A 6 29.29 -10.09 -37.09
N LEU A 7 29.82 -10.37 -35.88
CA LEU A 7 29.06 -10.96 -34.79
C LEU A 7 28.14 -9.87 -34.23
N VAL A 8 26.88 -9.86 -34.63
CA VAL A 8 25.84 -9.00 -34.04
C VAL A 8 25.51 -9.58 -32.68
N LEU A 9 26.10 -9.00 -31.65
CA LEU A 9 25.75 -9.27 -30.27
C LEU A 9 24.40 -8.61 -29.97
N ALA A 10 23.31 -9.34 -30.15
CA ALA A 10 21.99 -8.91 -29.73
C ALA A 10 21.97 -8.84 -28.20
N LEU A 11 22.15 -7.65 -27.63
CA LEU A 11 21.84 -7.39 -26.22
C LEU A 11 20.34 -7.61 -26.05
N LEU A 12 19.96 -8.77 -25.56
CA LEU A 12 18.63 -9.01 -24.99
C LEU A 12 18.53 -8.16 -23.72
N ALA A 13 18.06 -6.94 -23.84
CA ALA A 13 17.58 -6.15 -22.72
C ALA A 13 16.36 -6.89 -22.16
N LEU A 14 16.59 -7.77 -21.18
CA LEU A 14 15.49 -8.32 -20.38
C LEU A 14 14.84 -7.14 -19.67
N PRO A 15 13.51 -6.95 -19.80
CA PRO A 15 12.84 -5.97 -18.97
C PRO A 15 13.07 -6.38 -17.52
N ALA A 16 13.77 -5.55 -16.77
CA ALA A 16 13.81 -5.66 -15.32
C ALA A 16 12.38 -5.38 -14.84
N LEU A 17 11.58 -6.43 -14.78
CA LEU A 17 10.29 -6.38 -14.10
C LEU A 17 10.63 -6.16 -12.63
N ALA A 18 10.58 -4.91 -12.21
CA ALA A 18 10.54 -4.56 -10.81
C ALA A 18 9.20 -5.07 -10.24
N HIS A 19 9.12 -6.37 -10.03
CA HIS A 19 8.05 -6.94 -9.24
C HIS A 19 8.27 -6.48 -7.81
N HIS A 20 7.48 -5.51 -7.35
CA HIS A 20 7.27 -5.33 -5.94
C HIS A 20 6.74 -6.66 -5.41
N SER A 21 7.63 -7.43 -4.76
CA SER A 21 7.27 -8.71 -4.21
C SER A 21 6.35 -8.48 -3.00
N PHE A 22 5.07 -8.87 -3.11
CA PHE A 22 4.17 -8.91 -1.97
C PHE A 22 4.59 -9.94 -0.91
N ALA A 23 5.61 -10.78 -1.19
CA ALA A 23 6.15 -11.75 -0.26
C ALA A 23 6.80 -11.14 1.00
N ILE A 24 7.08 -9.83 1.01
CA ILE A 24 7.58 -9.13 2.21
C ILE A 24 6.51 -8.94 3.29
N TYR A 25 5.23 -9.11 2.97
CA TYR A 25 4.11 -8.92 3.88
C TYR A 25 3.53 -10.24 4.38
N ASP A 26 3.15 -10.25 5.65
CA ASP A 26 2.40 -11.35 6.25
C ASP A 26 0.90 -11.16 5.98
N PHE A 27 0.42 -11.61 4.83
CA PHE A 27 -0.99 -11.51 4.46
C PHE A 27 -1.92 -12.48 5.20
N ASN A 28 -1.38 -13.41 5.99
CA ASN A 28 -2.20 -14.24 6.87
C ASN A 28 -2.61 -13.50 8.15
N THR A 29 -1.90 -12.42 8.47
CA THR A 29 -2.21 -11.56 9.62
C THR A 29 -2.97 -10.32 9.15
N MET A 30 -4.13 -10.05 9.77
CA MET A 30 -4.96 -8.87 9.51
C MET A 30 -5.28 -8.19 10.83
N ILE A 31 -4.81 -6.96 11.01
CA ILE A 31 -4.94 -6.19 12.25
C ILE A 31 -5.77 -4.94 11.97
N PRO A 32 -6.95 -4.77 12.58
CA PRO A 32 -7.72 -3.53 12.46
C PRO A 32 -7.14 -2.45 13.40
N TYR A 33 -6.99 -1.25 12.86
CA TYR A 33 -6.64 -0.04 13.61
C TYR A 33 -7.71 1.03 13.37
N GLU A 34 -8.34 1.50 14.44
CA GLU A 34 -9.19 2.67 14.39
C GLU A 34 -8.35 3.92 14.62
N GLY A 35 -8.58 4.96 13.83
CA GLY A 35 -7.83 6.19 14.01
C GLY A 35 -8.25 7.28 13.04
N VAL A 36 -7.45 8.32 12.99
CA VAL A 36 -7.65 9.49 12.15
C VAL A 36 -6.56 9.53 11.07
N VAL A 37 -6.96 9.74 9.83
CA VAL A 37 -6.02 9.89 8.71
C VAL A 37 -5.16 11.12 8.96
N GLU A 38 -3.84 10.93 9.03
CA GLU A 38 -2.87 12.01 9.24
C GLU A 38 -2.15 12.40 7.95
N GLU A 39 -1.86 11.41 7.11
CA GLU A 39 -1.32 11.61 5.76
C GLU A 39 -1.99 10.64 4.80
N LEU A 40 -2.25 11.08 3.59
CA LEU A 40 -2.78 10.25 2.52
C LEU A 40 -2.11 10.59 1.20
N ASP A 41 -1.55 9.59 0.55
CA ASP A 41 -1.09 9.65 -0.82
C ASP A 41 -1.99 8.73 -1.68
N PHE A 42 -3.01 9.33 -2.29
CA PHE A 42 -4.02 8.62 -3.08
C PHE A 42 -3.58 8.51 -4.53
N ARG A 43 -2.74 7.54 -4.84
CA ARG A 43 -2.07 7.37 -6.14
C ARG A 43 -2.06 5.93 -6.64
N ASN A 44 -1.65 5.77 -7.90
CA ASN A 44 -1.24 4.50 -8.49
C ASN A 44 0.30 4.41 -8.51
N PRO A 45 0.90 3.23 -8.45
CA PRO A 45 0.25 1.89 -8.40
C PRO A 45 -0.27 1.50 -7.01
N HIS A 46 0.11 2.19 -5.95
CA HIS A 46 -0.25 1.90 -4.57
C HIS A 46 -0.51 3.18 -3.80
N ILE A 47 -1.61 3.20 -3.05
CA ILE A 47 -1.81 4.27 -2.07
C ILE A 47 -0.86 4.08 -0.89
N ALA A 48 -0.53 5.17 -0.21
CA ALA A 48 0.18 5.16 1.07
C ALA A 48 -0.56 6.05 2.07
N MET A 49 -0.48 5.72 3.36
CA MET A 49 -1.24 6.43 4.38
C MET A 49 -0.53 6.35 5.73
N LYS A 50 -0.69 7.39 6.54
CA LYS A 50 -0.44 7.35 7.97
C LYS A 50 -1.73 7.54 8.73
N LEU A 51 -1.97 6.67 9.71
CA LEU A 51 -3.12 6.70 10.58
C LEU A 51 -2.66 7.00 12.00
N LYS A 52 -3.21 8.03 12.61
CA LYS A 52 -3.01 8.34 14.02
C LYS A 52 -4.03 7.57 14.86
N THR A 53 -3.54 6.78 15.80
CA THR A 53 -4.34 5.98 16.71
C THR A 53 -3.78 6.02 18.13
N GLU A 54 -4.32 5.25 19.03
CA GLU A 54 -3.84 5.10 20.41
C GLU A 54 -3.52 3.64 20.70
N ASP A 55 -2.48 3.42 21.50
CA ASP A 55 -2.15 2.10 22.01
C ASP A 55 -3.07 1.70 23.18
N GLU A 56 -2.87 0.51 23.73
CA GLU A 56 -3.65 -0.04 24.86
C GLU A 56 -3.62 0.83 26.12
N ASN A 57 -2.60 1.70 26.25
CA ASN A 57 -2.43 2.63 27.37
C ASN A 57 -2.97 4.04 27.08
N GLY A 58 -3.59 4.23 25.91
CA GLY A 58 -4.09 5.54 25.47
C GLY A 58 -2.99 6.48 24.95
N LYS A 59 -1.77 5.95 24.68
CA LYS A 59 -0.68 6.74 24.12
C LYS A 59 -0.85 6.82 22.60
N GLU A 60 -0.73 8.04 22.06
CA GLU A 60 -0.77 8.27 20.62
C GLU A 60 0.34 7.53 19.90
N MET A 61 -0.01 6.89 18.80
CA MET A 61 0.91 6.21 17.91
C MET A 61 0.51 6.40 16.45
N ILE A 62 1.49 6.27 15.55
CA ILE A 62 1.28 6.36 14.12
C ILE A 62 1.44 4.97 13.51
N ILE A 63 0.44 4.55 12.74
CA ILE A 63 0.49 3.35 11.90
C ILE A 63 0.83 3.79 10.49
N GLU A 64 1.94 3.29 9.96
CA GLU A 64 2.42 3.63 8.63
C GLU A 64 2.08 2.52 7.62
N PHE A 65 1.18 2.83 6.69
CA PHE A 65 0.88 2.00 5.53
C PHE A 65 1.75 2.46 4.37
N ILE A 66 2.81 1.71 4.10
CA ILE A 66 3.76 2.03 3.02
C ILE A 66 3.25 1.67 1.63
N GLU A 67 2.31 0.74 1.57
CA GLU A 67 1.62 0.32 0.35
C GLU A 67 0.16 -0.04 0.66
N GLY A 68 -0.66 -0.01 -0.37
CA GLY A 68 -2.05 -0.44 -0.34
C GLY A 68 -2.58 -0.70 -1.76
N PRO A 69 -3.88 -0.87 -1.93
CA PRO A 69 -4.49 -1.01 -3.24
C PRO A 69 -4.20 0.19 -4.14
N PRO A 70 -4.25 0.02 -5.47
CA PRO A 70 -4.16 1.15 -6.40
C PRO A 70 -5.34 2.12 -6.22
N ALA A 71 -5.07 3.41 -6.31
CA ALA A 71 -6.12 4.44 -6.21
C ALA A 71 -7.25 4.24 -7.22
N ASN A 72 -6.93 3.85 -8.46
CA ASN A 72 -7.93 3.59 -9.49
C ASN A 72 -8.83 2.38 -9.16
N MET A 73 -8.33 1.37 -8.46
CA MET A 73 -9.12 0.23 -8.01
C MET A 73 -10.12 0.64 -6.92
N LEU A 74 -9.67 1.40 -5.94
CA LEU A 74 -10.53 1.95 -4.89
C LEU A 74 -11.59 2.91 -5.45
N ALA A 75 -11.21 3.74 -6.42
CA ALA A 75 -12.14 4.66 -7.10
C ALA A 75 -13.25 3.91 -7.85
N ARG A 76 -12.95 2.78 -8.48
CA ARG A 76 -13.96 1.92 -9.13
C ARG A 76 -14.96 1.31 -8.14
N GLN A 77 -14.55 1.12 -6.89
CA GLN A 77 -15.43 0.68 -5.80
C GLN A 77 -16.27 1.84 -5.23
N GLY A 78 -15.98 3.08 -5.63
CA GLY A 78 -16.69 4.27 -5.19
C GLY A 78 -15.95 5.10 -4.12
N LEU A 79 -14.74 4.72 -3.72
CA LEU A 79 -13.95 5.52 -2.79
C LEU A 79 -13.38 6.74 -3.49
N LYS A 80 -13.69 7.92 -2.96
CA LYS A 80 -13.14 9.20 -3.41
C LYS A 80 -12.13 9.73 -2.40
N PRO A 81 -11.08 10.45 -2.83
CA PRO A 81 -10.07 10.99 -1.90
C PRO A 81 -10.63 11.83 -0.76
N ASP A 82 -11.69 12.62 -1.00
CA ASP A 82 -12.32 13.45 0.01
C ASP A 82 -13.06 12.67 1.11
N MET A 83 -13.39 11.40 0.86
CA MET A 83 -14.02 10.52 1.85
C MET A 83 -13.02 9.99 2.89
N VAL A 84 -11.73 10.08 2.61
CA VAL A 84 -10.60 9.61 3.45
C VAL A 84 -9.52 10.66 3.61
N LYS A 85 -9.86 11.93 3.42
CA LYS A 85 -8.92 13.04 3.57
C LYS A 85 -8.34 13.10 4.99
N VAL A 86 -7.24 13.83 5.15
CA VAL A 86 -6.64 14.13 6.46
C VAL A 86 -7.72 14.65 7.43
N GLY A 87 -7.74 14.09 8.63
CA GLY A 87 -8.74 14.39 9.67
C GLY A 87 -9.96 13.45 9.69
N THR A 88 -10.11 12.57 8.71
CA THR A 88 -11.22 11.60 8.67
C THR A 88 -10.94 10.42 9.60
N ARG A 89 -11.92 10.02 10.41
CA ARG A 89 -11.86 8.79 11.21
C ARG A 89 -12.24 7.59 10.36
N ILE A 90 -11.41 6.56 10.41
CA ILE A 90 -11.61 5.30 9.69
C ILE A 90 -11.15 4.12 10.54
N THR A 91 -11.51 2.91 10.10
CA THR A 91 -10.80 1.68 10.48
C THR A 91 -9.97 1.22 9.30
N ALA A 92 -8.67 1.08 9.48
CA ALA A 92 -7.76 0.55 8.48
C ALA A 92 -7.30 -0.85 8.88
N VAL A 93 -7.49 -1.83 8.01
CA VAL A 93 -7.03 -3.20 8.26
C VAL A 93 -5.66 -3.38 7.63
N ALA A 94 -4.71 -3.82 8.43
CA ALA A 94 -3.29 -3.86 8.15
C ALA A 94 -2.75 -5.29 8.07
N SER A 95 -1.85 -5.55 7.13
CA SER A 95 -0.96 -6.73 7.15
C SER A 95 0.48 -6.26 7.36
N PRO A 96 1.19 -6.75 8.40
CA PRO A 96 2.53 -6.27 8.71
C PRO A 96 3.58 -6.82 7.74
N LEU A 97 4.73 -6.13 7.62
CA LEU A 97 5.91 -6.73 7.02
C LEU A 97 6.41 -7.88 7.91
N HIS A 98 7.03 -8.90 7.30
CA HIS A 98 7.65 -9.98 8.06
C HIS A 98 8.79 -9.49 8.94
N GLU A 99 9.64 -8.61 8.42
CA GLU A 99 10.86 -8.13 9.07
C GLU A 99 10.68 -6.84 9.88
N ASP A 100 9.66 -6.03 9.56
CA ASP A 100 9.38 -4.76 10.23
C ASP A 100 7.91 -4.65 10.61
N LYS A 101 7.61 -4.96 11.87
CA LYS A 101 6.23 -4.95 12.40
C LYS A 101 5.68 -3.53 12.67
N THR A 102 6.42 -2.49 12.32
CA THR A 102 5.97 -1.08 12.41
C THR A 102 5.43 -0.56 11.08
N LYS A 103 5.61 -1.32 10.00
CA LYS A 103 5.17 -0.98 8.64
C LYS A 103 4.18 -2.00 8.10
N PHE A 104 3.20 -1.54 7.34
CA PHE A 104 2.05 -2.33 6.97
C PHE A 104 1.67 -2.16 5.50
N PHE A 105 1.01 -3.20 4.98
CA PHE A 105 0.18 -3.10 3.78
C PHE A 105 -1.25 -2.79 4.19
N LEU A 106 -1.86 -1.78 3.56
CA LEU A 106 -3.27 -1.45 3.77
C LEU A 106 -4.15 -2.44 3.01
N ARG A 107 -4.95 -3.21 3.75
CA ARG A 107 -5.83 -4.25 3.18
C ARG A 107 -7.24 -3.73 2.91
N ILE A 108 -7.82 -3.06 3.88
CA ILE A 108 -9.20 -2.60 3.85
C ILE A 108 -9.28 -1.22 4.48
N ILE A 109 -10.03 -0.32 3.87
CA ILE A 109 -10.49 0.93 4.47
C ILE A 109 -11.97 0.75 4.81
N ARG A 110 -12.34 0.90 6.07
CA ARG A 110 -13.74 0.92 6.51
C ARG A 110 -14.08 2.31 7.00
N LEU A 111 -15.12 2.91 6.42
CA LEU A 111 -15.65 4.21 6.84
C LEU A 111 -16.58 4.04 8.05
N GLU A 112 -16.88 5.14 8.75
CA GLU A 112 -17.77 5.12 9.92
C GLU A 112 -19.20 4.66 9.59
N ASN A 113 -19.66 4.83 8.35
CA ASN A 113 -20.94 4.31 7.88
C ASN A 113 -20.96 2.80 7.61
N GLY A 114 -19.81 2.12 7.72
CA GLY A 114 -19.66 0.69 7.51
C GLY A 114 -19.23 0.28 6.10
N ASP A 115 -19.15 1.20 5.15
CA ASP A 115 -18.67 0.91 3.79
C ASP A 115 -17.20 0.49 3.81
N GLU A 116 -16.87 -0.54 3.05
CA GLU A 116 -15.53 -1.12 2.96
C GLU A 116 -14.98 -1.05 1.53
N TYR A 117 -13.68 -0.78 1.45
CA TYR A 117 -12.93 -0.67 0.20
C TYR A 117 -11.60 -1.42 0.31
N GLN A 118 -11.23 -2.23 -0.73
CA GLN A 118 -10.04 -3.09 -0.71
C GLN A 118 -9.45 -3.32 -2.12
#